data_6da5faecdbfa3db3893be7636f5cacb5
#
_entry.id   6da5faecdbfa3db3893be7636f5cacb5
#
_cell.length_a   1.000
_cell.length_b   1.000
_cell.length_c   1.000
_cell.angle_alpha   90.00
_cell.angle_beta   90.00
_cell.angle_gamma   90.00
#
_symmetry.space_group_name_H-M   'P 1'
#
loop_
_entity.id
_entity.type
_entity.pdbx_description
1 polymer ?
#
loop_
_entity_poly.entity_id
_entity_poly.type
_entity_poly.pdbx_seq_one_letter_code
_entity_poly.pdbx_strand_id
1 'polypeptide(L)'
;MKIRQAFDFVAIFSCIFFIVGCSTTYYAVWEQLGKEKRHLLADNVESARDEQEKASEQFKDALTQIKELYGFQGGDLEDFYTRLRDNYEGCEERAEAVEKRIAKVEQIAGDLFSEWENELNQMKNETFKAKSRKSLIETKNRYARLNAAMTKAKQSMEPVLVNLRDYVLFLKHNLNAQAIGALKAEVRDIELEVETLIADMNKSIHEADEFLRNFQ
;
A
#
# COMPACT_ATOMS: atom_id res chain seq x y z
N MET A 1 -28.49 28.56 -32.62
CA MET A 1 -28.10 28.45 -31.18
C MET A 1 -28.60 27.17 -30.50
N LYS A 2 -29.55 26.40 -31.05
CA LYS A 2 -30.06 25.14 -30.45
C LYS A 2 -29.29 23.86 -30.80
N ILE A 3 -28.43 23.86 -31.83
CA ILE A 3 -27.71 22.67 -32.30
C ILE A 3 -26.42 22.46 -31.47
N ARG A 4 -25.78 23.52 -30.97
CA ARG A 4 -24.56 23.41 -30.11
C ARG A 4 -24.86 22.79 -28.74
N GLN A 5 -26.01 23.09 -28.14
CA GLN A 5 -26.37 22.52 -26.83
C GLN A 5 -26.68 21.02 -26.88
N ALA A 6 -27.17 20.51 -28.04
CA ALA A 6 -27.43 19.07 -28.19
C ALA A 6 -26.12 18.25 -28.30
N PHE A 7 -25.05 18.81 -28.87
CA PHE A 7 -23.75 18.16 -28.97
C PHE A 7 -23.02 18.08 -27.62
N ASP A 8 -23.15 19.11 -26.78
CA ASP A 8 -22.52 19.11 -25.44
C ASP A 8 -23.20 18.11 -24.51
N PHE A 9 -24.52 17.90 -24.59
CA PHE A 9 -25.22 16.89 -23.80
C PHE A 9 -24.92 15.46 -24.25
N VAL A 10 -24.72 15.21 -25.54
CA VAL A 10 -24.33 13.88 -26.04
C VAL A 10 -22.88 13.54 -25.68
N ALA A 11 -21.98 14.53 -25.70
CA ALA A 11 -20.59 14.33 -25.29
C ALA A 11 -20.45 14.04 -23.78
N ILE A 12 -21.22 14.74 -22.93
CA ILE A 12 -21.22 14.53 -21.46
C ILE A 12 -21.85 13.16 -21.12
N PHE A 13 -22.94 12.77 -21.82
CA PHE A 13 -23.57 11.46 -21.60
C PHE A 13 -22.70 10.29 -22.08
N SER A 14 -21.87 10.49 -23.11
CA SER A 14 -20.92 9.50 -23.59
C SER A 14 -19.74 9.31 -22.61
N CYS A 15 -19.28 10.36 -21.94
CA CYS A 15 -18.20 10.26 -20.94
C CYS A 15 -18.62 9.55 -19.65
N ILE A 16 -19.89 9.63 -19.25
CA ILE A 16 -20.40 8.97 -18.03
C ILE A 16 -20.51 7.44 -18.24
N PHE A 17 -20.69 6.97 -19.46
CA PHE A 17 -20.79 5.53 -19.76
C PHE A 17 -19.44 4.79 -19.70
N PHE A 18 -18.30 5.50 -19.75
CA PHE A 18 -16.96 4.88 -19.71
C PHE A 18 -16.45 4.57 -18.30
N ILE A 19 -17.06 5.09 -17.24
CA ILE A 19 -16.53 4.93 -15.87
C ILE A 19 -17.05 3.66 -15.18
N VAL A 20 -18.16 3.08 -15.63
CA VAL A 20 -18.77 1.87 -15.00
C VAL A 20 -18.21 0.56 -15.56
N GLY A 21 -17.42 0.60 -16.64
CA GLY A 21 -16.97 -0.60 -17.37
C GLY A 21 -15.66 -1.25 -16.93
N CYS A 22 -14.83 -0.59 -16.11
CA CYS A 22 -13.45 -1.09 -15.89
C CYS A 22 -13.34 -2.34 -15.00
N SER A 23 -14.20 -2.50 -13.99
CA SER A 23 -14.13 -3.66 -13.11
C SER A 23 -14.66 -4.94 -13.78
N THR A 24 -15.79 -4.83 -14.47
CA THR A 24 -16.43 -5.98 -15.16
C THR A 24 -15.55 -6.54 -16.27
N THR A 25 -14.88 -5.67 -17.03
CA THR A 25 -13.94 -6.10 -18.09
C THR A 25 -12.69 -6.76 -17.53
N TYR A 26 -12.18 -6.27 -16.40
CA TYR A 26 -11.02 -6.85 -15.74
C TYR A 26 -11.30 -8.30 -15.30
N TYR A 27 -12.42 -8.56 -14.63
CA TYR A 27 -12.76 -9.91 -14.18
C TYR A 27 -13.14 -10.85 -15.32
N ALA A 28 -13.85 -10.38 -16.37
CA ALA A 28 -14.19 -11.19 -17.53
C ALA A 28 -12.95 -11.74 -18.24
N VAL A 29 -11.86 -10.98 -18.31
CA VAL A 29 -10.58 -11.45 -18.87
C VAL A 29 -9.96 -12.54 -18.00
N TRP A 30 -9.99 -12.39 -16.67
CA TRP A 30 -9.42 -13.37 -15.75
C TRP A 30 -10.28 -14.63 -15.62
N GLU A 31 -11.61 -14.53 -15.67
CA GLU A 31 -12.51 -15.69 -15.73
C GLU A 31 -12.31 -16.51 -17.02
N GLN A 32 -12.08 -15.87 -18.16
CA GLN A 32 -11.68 -16.55 -19.40
C GLN A 32 -10.34 -17.27 -19.28
N LEU A 33 -9.45 -16.80 -18.38
CA LEU A 33 -8.17 -17.45 -18.06
C LEU A 33 -8.29 -18.50 -16.93
N GLY A 34 -9.51 -18.78 -16.41
CA GLY A 34 -9.76 -19.77 -15.37
C GLY A 34 -9.33 -19.34 -13.97
N LYS A 35 -9.14 -18.04 -13.72
CA LYS A 35 -8.83 -17.50 -12.39
C LYS A 35 -10.08 -16.88 -11.75
N GLU A 36 -10.60 -17.54 -10.73
CA GLU A 36 -11.69 -16.99 -9.90
C GLU A 36 -11.18 -15.82 -9.03
N LYS A 37 -12.09 -14.91 -8.62
CA LYS A 37 -11.76 -13.76 -7.73
C LYS A 37 -11.03 -14.17 -6.45
N ARG A 38 -11.29 -15.38 -5.97
CA ARG A 38 -10.60 -15.94 -4.82
C ARG A 38 -9.10 -16.06 -5.06
N HIS A 39 -8.68 -16.61 -6.19
CA HIS A 39 -7.27 -16.72 -6.56
C HIS A 39 -6.65 -15.34 -6.78
N LEU A 40 -7.41 -14.41 -7.40
CA LEU A 40 -6.95 -13.04 -7.60
C LEU A 40 -6.72 -12.31 -6.28
N LEU A 41 -7.56 -12.55 -5.26
CA LEU A 41 -7.36 -11.98 -3.94
C LEU A 41 -6.08 -12.53 -3.30
N ALA A 42 -5.86 -13.84 -3.35
CA ALA A 42 -4.64 -14.46 -2.81
C ALA A 42 -3.37 -13.90 -3.49
N ASP A 43 -3.32 -13.88 -4.83
CA ASP A 43 -2.19 -13.34 -5.61
C ASP A 43 -1.90 -11.87 -5.27
N ASN A 44 -2.94 -11.06 -5.05
CA ASN A 44 -2.77 -9.64 -4.71
C ASN A 44 -2.37 -9.41 -3.25
N VAL A 45 -2.82 -10.25 -2.32
CA VAL A 45 -2.35 -10.24 -0.92
C VAL A 45 -0.88 -10.61 -0.86
N GLU A 46 -0.46 -11.66 -1.59
CA GLU A 46 0.95 -12.03 -1.71
C GLU A 46 1.79 -10.89 -2.29
N SER A 47 1.33 -10.28 -3.38
CA SER A 47 2.01 -9.13 -3.97
C SER A 47 2.10 -7.93 -3.01
N ALA A 48 1.07 -7.67 -2.20
CA ALA A 48 1.08 -6.59 -1.22
C ALA A 48 2.06 -6.88 -0.08
N ARG A 49 2.16 -8.14 0.38
CA ARG A 49 3.16 -8.60 1.34
C ARG A 49 4.58 -8.36 0.81
N ASP A 50 4.86 -8.80 -0.41
CA ASP A 50 6.19 -8.69 -1.03
C ASP A 50 6.62 -7.22 -1.22
N GLU A 51 5.69 -6.32 -1.59
CA GLU A 51 6.00 -4.89 -1.67
C GLU A 51 6.24 -4.27 -0.29
N GLN A 52 5.57 -4.74 0.77
CA GLN A 52 5.84 -4.30 2.14
C GLN A 52 7.20 -4.78 2.64
N GLU A 53 7.65 -5.99 2.29
CA GLU A 53 9.00 -6.48 2.59
C GLU A 53 10.06 -5.58 1.95
N LYS A 54 9.93 -5.28 0.65
CA LYS A 54 10.85 -4.38 -0.08
C LYS A 54 10.84 -2.96 0.50
N ALA A 55 9.67 -2.45 0.86
CA ALA A 55 9.56 -1.14 1.50
C ALA A 55 10.24 -1.15 2.88
N SER A 56 10.03 -2.17 3.69
CA SER A 56 10.69 -2.32 4.99
C SER A 56 12.22 -2.31 4.87
N GLU A 57 12.78 -2.98 3.86
CA GLU A 57 14.22 -2.96 3.59
C GLU A 57 14.70 -1.55 3.20
N GLN A 58 14.00 -0.89 2.28
CA GLN A 58 14.36 0.46 1.84
C GLN A 58 14.34 1.49 2.99
N PHE A 59 13.34 1.42 3.88
CA PHE A 59 13.29 2.28 5.06
C PHE A 59 14.41 1.97 6.08
N LYS A 60 14.83 0.70 6.22
CA LYS A 60 15.99 0.31 7.02
C LYS A 60 17.29 0.87 6.46
N ASP A 61 17.45 0.85 5.14
CA ASP A 61 18.63 1.41 4.47
C ASP A 61 18.70 2.93 4.68
N ALA A 62 17.57 3.62 4.51
CA ALA A 62 17.48 5.05 4.80
C ALA A 62 17.82 5.37 6.27
N LEU A 63 17.32 4.59 7.23
CA LEU A 63 17.67 4.73 8.65
C LEU A 63 19.15 4.50 8.90
N THR A 64 19.73 3.48 8.27
CA THR A 64 21.16 3.17 8.42
C THR A 64 22.01 4.35 7.98
N GLN A 65 21.66 4.97 6.85
CA GLN A 65 22.36 6.14 6.37
C GLN A 65 22.17 7.36 7.30
N ILE A 66 20.96 7.59 7.83
CA ILE A 66 20.74 8.66 8.80
C ILE A 66 21.60 8.47 10.05
N LYS A 67 21.78 7.22 10.52
CA LYS A 67 22.65 6.89 11.65
C LYS A 67 24.13 7.22 11.39
N GLU A 68 24.57 7.28 10.15
CA GLU A 68 25.93 7.74 9.80
C GLU A 68 26.19 9.18 10.31
N LEU A 69 25.14 9.99 10.46
CA LEU A 69 25.24 11.33 11.04
C LEU A 69 25.87 11.34 12.44
N TYR A 70 25.63 10.31 13.27
CA TYR A 70 26.22 10.23 14.61
C TYR A 70 27.74 10.22 14.58
N GLY A 71 28.34 9.50 13.63
CA GLY A 71 29.79 9.38 13.44
C GLY A 71 30.39 10.42 12.50
N PHE A 72 29.58 11.28 11.89
CA PHE A 72 30.05 12.22 10.89
C PHE A 72 30.95 13.31 11.51
N GLN A 73 32.24 13.30 11.17
CA GLN A 73 33.25 14.26 11.67
C GLN A 73 33.82 15.17 10.58
N GLY A 74 33.17 15.24 9.45
CA GLY A 74 33.65 15.94 8.25
C GLY A 74 33.91 14.91 7.13
N GLY A 75 33.61 15.29 5.91
CA GLY A 75 33.67 14.45 4.73
C GLY A 75 32.94 15.12 3.59
N ASP A 76 32.66 14.37 2.54
CA ASP A 76 31.90 14.87 1.40
C ASP A 76 30.41 14.97 1.76
N LEU A 77 29.99 16.19 2.17
CA LEU A 77 28.60 16.49 2.49
C LEU A 77 27.69 16.40 1.28
N GLU A 78 28.20 16.64 0.09
CA GLU A 78 27.45 16.55 -1.15
C GLU A 78 27.17 15.08 -1.49
N ASP A 79 28.13 14.19 -1.27
CA ASP A 79 27.92 12.74 -1.39
C ASP A 79 26.89 12.23 -0.36
N PHE A 80 26.99 12.66 0.90
CA PHE A 80 26.01 12.32 1.92
C PHE A 80 24.60 12.81 1.54
N TYR A 81 24.46 14.05 1.11
CA TYR A 81 23.19 14.61 0.64
C TYR A 81 22.63 13.81 -0.55
N THR A 82 23.47 13.48 -1.54
CA THR A 82 23.05 12.73 -2.72
C THR A 82 22.49 11.36 -2.33
N ARG A 83 23.19 10.62 -1.49
CA ARG A 83 22.75 9.31 -0.99
C ARG A 83 21.47 9.40 -0.18
N LEU A 84 21.32 10.43 0.67
CA LEU A 84 20.10 10.64 1.45
C LEU A 84 18.90 10.96 0.57
N ARG A 85 19.09 11.79 -0.46
CA ARG A 85 18.05 12.08 -1.44
C ARG A 85 17.63 10.83 -2.18
N ASP A 86 18.59 10.04 -2.68
CA ASP A 86 18.31 8.83 -3.44
C ASP A 86 17.57 7.78 -2.58
N ASN A 87 17.92 7.68 -1.29
CA ASN A 87 17.18 6.83 -0.33
C ASN A 87 15.76 7.35 -0.05
N TYR A 88 15.57 8.66 0.09
CA TYR A 88 14.24 9.24 0.24
C TYR A 88 13.36 8.95 -0.99
N GLU A 89 13.87 9.21 -2.20
CA GLU A 89 13.17 8.92 -3.45
C GLU A 89 12.80 7.42 -3.57
N GLY A 90 13.71 6.54 -3.16
CA GLY A 90 13.46 5.11 -3.09
C GLY A 90 12.36 4.74 -2.08
N CYS A 91 12.34 5.36 -0.90
CA CYS A 91 11.28 5.17 0.11
C CYS A 91 9.92 5.66 -0.42
N GLU A 92 9.87 6.80 -1.09
CA GLU A 92 8.64 7.35 -1.69
C GLU A 92 8.08 6.42 -2.77
N GLU A 93 8.93 5.92 -3.67
CA GLU A 93 8.53 4.95 -4.70
C GLU A 93 7.97 3.66 -4.09
N ARG A 94 8.61 3.12 -3.05
CA ARG A 94 8.15 1.91 -2.35
C ARG A 94 6.83 2.14 -1.62
N ALA A 95 6.67 3.29 -0.97
CA ALA A 95 5.41 3.64 -0.30
C ALA A 95 4.24 3.72 -1.30
N GLU A 96 4.44 4.36 -2.45
CA GLU A 96 3.43 4.36 -3.52
C GLU A 96 3.08 2.95 -4.03
N ALA A 97 4.08 2.08 -4.20
CA ALA A 97 3.86 0.71 -4.64
C ALA A 97 3.01 -0.06 -3.62
N VAL A 98 3.33 0.06 -2.32
CA VAL A 98 2.55 -0.54 -1.23
C VAL A 98 1.11 -0.02 -1.24
N GLU A 99 0.90 1.30 -1.34
CA GLU A 99 -0.44 1.89 -1.40
C GLU A 99 -1.28 1.34 -2.56
N LYS A 100 -0.69 1.28 -3.75
CA LYS A 100 -1.35 0.75 -4.94
C LYS A 100 -1.76 -0.72 -4.76
N ARG A 101 -0.91 -1.53 -4.11
CA ARG A 101 -1.21 -2.93 -3.83
C ARG A 101 -2.31 -3.09 -2.79
N ILE A 102 -2.27 -2.34 -1.69
CA ILE A 102 -3.32 -2.35 -0.66
C ILE A 102 -4.67 -1.96 -1.28
N ALA A 103 -4.74 -0.88 -2.03
CA ALA A 103 -5.97 -0.46 -2.70
C ALA A 103 -6.53 -1.55 -3.65
N LYS A 104 -5.63 -2.28 -4.33
CA LYS A 104 -6.05 -3.39 -5.20
C LYS A 104 -6.60 -4.57 -4.41
N VAL A 105 -5.99 -4.93 -3.29
CA VAL A 105 -6.49 -5.96 -2.36
C VAL A 105 -7.87 -5.58 -1.84
N GLU A 106 -8.07 -4.33 -1.40
CA GLU A 106 -9.35 -3.83 -0.90
C GLU A 106 -10.45 -3.93 -1.96
N GLN A 107 -10.16 -3.51 -3.19
CA GLN A 107 -11.09 -3.61 -4.30
C GLN A 107 -11.53 -5.05 -4.56
N ILE A 108 -10.55 -5.97 -4.73
CA ILE A 108 -10.85 -7.38 -5.06
C ILE A 108 -11.59 -8.07 -3.92
N ALA A 109 -11.22 -7.79 -2.66
CA ALA A 109 -11.91 -8.34 -1.50
C ALA A 109 -13.37 -7.89 -1.42
N GLY A 110 -13.64 -6.59 -1.66
CA GLY A 110 -14.98 -6.05 -1.73
C GLY A 110 -15.84 -6.72 -2.80
N ASP A 111 -15.29 -6.88 -4.00
CA ASP A 111 -15.96 -7.51 -5.13
C ASP A 111 -16.22 -9.01 -4.88
N LEU A 112 -15.25 -9.74 -4.31
CA LEU A 112 -15.40 -11.15 -3.94
C LEU A 112 -16.50 -11.34 -2.89
N PHE A 113 -16.49 -10.54 -1.82
CA PHE A 113 -17.48 -10.68 -0.75
C PHE A 113 -18.88 -10.33 -1.21
N SER A 114 -19.03 -9.31 -2.06
CA SER A 114 -20.31 -8.92 -2.66
C SER A 114 -20.87 -10.05 -3.54
N GLU A 115 -20.03 -10.66 -4.37
CA GLU A 115 -20.42 -11.81 -5.20
C GLU A 115 -20.85 -12.99 -4.35
N TRP A 116 -20.06 -13.36 -3.34
CA TRP A 116 -20.36 -14.47 -2.44
C TRP A 116 -21.69 -14.28 -1.69
N GLU A 117 -22.00 -13.06 -1.24
CA GLU A 117 -23.30 -12.73 -0.63
C GLU A 117 -24.46 -12.90 -1.61
N ASN A 118 -24.27 -12.46 -2.86
CA ASN A 118 -25.29 -12.61 -3.90
C ASN A 118 -25.54 -14.08 -4.25
N GLU A 119 -24.51 -14.89 -4.33
CA GLU A 119 -24.62 -16.35 -4.57
C GLU A 119 -25.30 -17.07 -3.40
N LEU A 120 -24.98 -16.69 -2.16
CA LEU A 120 -25.66 -17.21 -0.97
C LEU A 120 -27.18 -17.00 -1.02
N ASN A 121 -27.63 -15.85 -1.57
CA ASN A 121 -29.06 -15.58 -1.72
C ASN A 121 -29.74 -16.47 -2.77
N GLN A 122 -29.00 -16.98 -3.73
CA GLN A 122 -29.48 -17.89 -4.79
C GLN A 122 -29.50 -19.36 -4.34
N MET A 123 -28.77 -19.71 -3.28
CA MET A 123 -28.69 -21.10 -2.76
C MET A 123 -30.04 -21.53 -2.17
N LYS A 124 -30.57 -22.65 -2.68
CA LYS A 124 -31.83 -23.26 -2.19
C LYS A 124 -31.61 -24.32 -1.13
N ASN A 125 -30.42 -24.95 -1.10
CA ASN A 125 -30.09 -25.93 -0.07
C ASN A 125 -29.64 -25.23 1.21
N GLU A 126 -30.49 -25.27 2.24
CA GLU A 126 -30.25 -24.55 3.51
C GLU A 126 -28.98 -25.03 4.23
N THR A 127 -28.63 -26.32 4.13
CA THR A 127 -27.41 -26.85 4.75
C THR A 127 -26.15 -26.28 4.10
N PHE A 128 -26.11 -26.23 2.78
CA PHE A 128 -24.98 -25.64 2.05
C PHE A 128 -24.92 -24.12 2.24
N LYS A 129 -26.05 -23.45 2.21
CA LYS A 129 -26.17 -22.02 2.48
C LYS A 129 -25.65 -21.66 3.86
N ALA A 130 -26.01 -22.43 4.89
CA ALA A 130 -25.53 -22.20 6.26
C ALA A 130 -24.00 -22.39 6.38
N LYS A 131 -23.47 -23.47 5.77
CA LYS A 131 -22.01 -23.72 5.75
C LYS A 131 -21.26 -22.60 5.02
N SER A 132 -21.72 -22.22 3.83
CA SER A 132 -21.08 -21.16 3.03
C SER A 132 -21.16 -19.79 3.73
N ARG A 133 -22.28 -19.48 4.39
CA ARG A 133 -22.40 -18.27 5.21
C ARG A 133 -21.40 -18.23 6.35
N LYS A 134 -21.21 -19.36 7.05
CA LYS A 134 -20.20 -19.48 8.10
C LYS A 134 -18.79 -19.21 7.54
N SER A 135 -18.43 -19.83 6.42
CA SER A 135 -17.13 -19.62 5.76
C SER A 135 -16.93 -18.18 5.32
N LEU A 136 -17.97 -17.52 4.79
CA LEU A 136 -17.92 -16.09 4.42
C LEU A 136 -17.62 -15.21 5.65
N ILE A 137 -18.33 -15.43 6.75
CA ILE A 137 -18.11 -14.65 8.00
C ILE A 137 -16.69 -14.84 8.51
N GLU A 138 -16.21 -16.08 8.56
CA GLU A 138 -14.85 -16.38 9.01
C GLU A 138 -13.79 -15.74 8.11
N THR A 139 -13.99 -15.76 6.79
CA THR A 139 -13.09 -15.13 5.81
C THR A 139 -13.09 -13.61 5.94
N LYS A 140 -14.28 -12.99 6.08
CA LYS A 140 -14.38 -11.54 6.32
C LYS A 140 -13.66 -11.12 7.61
N ASN A 141 -13.78 -11.92 8.68
CA ASN A 141 -13.10 -11.61 9.94
C ASN A 141 -11.55 -11.70 9.80
N ARG A 142 -11.04 -12.69 9.07
CA ARG A 142 -9.60 -12.78 8.77
C ARG A 142 -9.14 -11.62 7.91
N TYR A 143 -9.90 -11.32 6.86
CA TYR A 143 -9.60 -10.17 5.99
C TYR A 143 -9.61 -8.84 6.75
N ALA A 144 -10.55 -8.64 7.67
CA ALA A 144 -10.60 -7.42 8.46
C ALA A 144 -9.33 -7.19 9.31
N ARG A 145 -8.74 -8.27 9.89
CA ARG A 145 -7.45 -8.15 10.60
C ARG A 145 -6.32 -7.80 9.66
N LEU A 146 -6.22 -8.48 8.53
CA LEU A 146 -5.24 -8.17 7.49
C LEU A 146 -5.35 -6.72 7.02
N ASN A 147 -6.57 -6.28 6.68
CA ASN A 147 -6.80 -4.92 6.18
C ASN A 147 -6.44 -3.86 7.22
N ALA A 148 -6.78 -4.09 8.48
CA ALA A 148 -6.40 -3.18 9.57
C ALA A 148 -4.87 -3.08 9.73
N ALA A 149 -4.14 -4.19 9.61
CA ALA A 149 -2.69 -4.21 9.69
C ALA A 149 -2.03 -3.52 8.47
N MET A 150 -2.52 -3.79 7.25
CA MET A 150 -2.05 -3.12 6.03
C MET A 150 -2.28 -1.60 6.09
N THR A 151 -3.48 -1.18 6.52
CA THR A 151 -3.82 0.23 6.68
C THR A 151 -2.91 0.92 7.71
N LYS A 152 -2.63 0.25 8.82
CA LYS A 152 -1.73 0.78 9.85
C LYS A 152 -0.30 0.93 9.33
N ALA A 153 0.25 -0.08 8.65
CA ALA A 153 1.57 -0.01 8.03
C ALA A 153 1.66 1.14 7.00
N LYS A 154 0.63 1.29 6.15
CA LYS A 154 0.52 2.43 5.22
C LYS A 154 0.57 3.78 5.95
N GLN A 155 -0.22 3.96 7.01
CA GLN A 155 -0.27 5.20 7.77
C GLN A 155 1.05 5.53 8.46
N SER A 156 1.82 4.53 8.86
CA SER A 156 3.12 4.71 9.52
C SER A 156 4.23 5.13 8.55
N MET A 157 4.04 5.01 7.23
CA MET A 157 5.03 5.48 6.24
C MET A 157 5.05 7.01 6.11
N GLU A 158 3.90 7.66 6.19
CA GLU A 158 3.77 9.11 5.94
C GLU A 158 4.67 9.98 6.85
N PRO A 159 4.66 9.84 8.20
CA PRO A 159 5.51 10.67 9.05
C PRO A 159 6.99 10.47 8.73
N VAL A 160 7.42 9.24 8.46
CA VAL A 160 8.82 8.96 8.09
C VAL A 160 9.20 9.63 6.77
N LEU A 161 8.35 9.57 5.75
CA LEU A 161 8.59 10.23 4.47
C LEU A 161 8.67 11.76 4.62
N VAL A 162 7.80 12.35 5.44
CA VAL A 162 7.85 13.79 5.73
C VAL A 162 9.19 14.17 6.35
N ASN A 163 9.66 13.45 7.36
CA ASN A 163 10.92 13.74 8.03
C ASN A 163 12.13 13.53 7.11
N LEU A 164 12.15 12.44 6.34
CA LEU A 164 13.20 12.20 5.34
C LEU A 164 13.28 13.33 4.31
N ARG A 165 12.13 13.76 3.81
CA ARG A 165 12.02 14.89 2.89
C ARG A 165 12.56 16.18 3.47
N ASP A 166 12.20 16.46 4.71
CA ASP A 166 12.66 17.68 5.39
C ASP A 166 14.18 17.66 5.58
N TYR A 167 14.78 16.50 5.88
CA TYR A 167 16.23 16.35 5.95
C TYR A 167 16.90 16.61 4.60
N VAL A 168 16.36 16.05 3.52
CA VAL A 168 16.86 16.30 2.15
C VAL A 168 16.75 17.77 1.79
N LEU A 169 15.61 18.41 2.05
CA LEU A 169 15.40 19.84 1.76
C LEU A 169 16.31 20.73 2.58
N PHE A 170 16.51 20.42 3.86
CA PHE A 170 17.39 21.17 4.73
C PHE A 170 18.86 21.09 4.26
N LEU A 171 19.36 19.89 3.95
CA LEU A 171 20.73 19.70 3.46
C LEU A 171 20.93 20.32 2.09
N LYS A 172 19.95 20.30 1.20
CA LYS A 172 20.04 20.91 -0.14
C LYS A 172 20.56 22.34 -0.13
N HIS A 173 20.25 23.08 0.91
CA HIS A 173 20.62 24.51 1.04
C HIS A 173 21.65 24.78 2.14
N ASN A 174 22.02 23.78 2.93
CA ASN A 174 22.84 23.93 4.11
C ASN A 174 23.94 22.85 4.19
N LEU A 175 24.79 22.75 3.17
CA LEU A 175 25.90 21.77 3.16
C LEU A 175 27.07 22.28 4.01
N ASN A 176 26.90 22.28 5.35
CA ASN A 176 27.92 22.74 6.30
C ASN A 176 27.83 21.98 7.63
N ALA A 177 28.89 22.10 8.45
CA ALA A 177 28.98 21.39 9.73
C ALA A 177 27.86 21.76 10.73
N GLN A 178 27.31 22.98 10.65
CA GLN A 178 26.21 23.43 11.52
C GLN A 178 24.92 22.68 11.17
N ALA A 179 24.65 22.45 9.89
CA ALA A 179 23.50 21.67 9.43
C ALA A 179 23.57 20.22 9.93
N ILE A 180 24.73 19.60 9.85
CA ILE A 180 24.95 18.25 10.40
C ILE A 180 24.67 18.22 11.90
N GLY A 181 25.11 19.23 12.64
CA GLY A 181 24.84 19.35 14.08
C GLY A 181 23.34 19.44 14.40
N ALA A 182 22.58 20.20 13.60
CA ALA A 182 21.12 20.30 13.73
C ALA A 182 20.43 18.96 13.45
N LEU A 183 20.80 18.29 12.35
CA LEU A 183 20.21 17.00 11.99
C LEU A 183 20.53 15.91 13.04
N LYS A 184 21.74 15.90 13.61
CA LYS A 184 22.09 14.94 14.68
C LYS A 184 21.14 14.99 15.88
N ALA A 185 20.59 16.18 16.19
CA ALA A 185 19.66 16.33 17.29
C ALA A 185 18.30 15.61 17.02
N GLU A 186 17.90 15.53 15.75
CA GLU A 186 16.62 14.95 15.32
C GLU A 186 16.71 13.45 14.96
N VAL A 187 17.93 12.90 14.82
CA VAL A 187 18.13 11.50 14.37
C VAL A 187 17.37 10.50 15.25
N ARG A 188 17.29 10.75 16.56
CA ARG A 188 16.63 9.84 17.49
C ARG A 188 15.12 9.72 17.24
N ASP A 189 14.49 10.82 16.89
CA ASP A 189 13.03 10.85 16.69
C ASP A 189 12.67 10.09 15.41
N ILE A 190 13.39 10.33 14.32
CA ILE A 190 13.17 9.56 13.09
C ILE A 190 13.55 8.08 13.24
N GLU A 191 14.55 7.75 14.06
CA GLU A 191 14.90 6.37 14.39
C GLU A 191 13.70 5.63 15.01
N LEU A 192 13.03 6.23 16.00
CA LEU A 192 11.85 5.67 16.64
C LEU A 192 10.66 5.53 15.68
N GLU A 193 10.46 6.50 14.79
CA GLU A 193 9.41 6.45 13.79
C GLU A 193 9.65 5.32 12.77
N VAL A 194 10.88 5.17 12.28
CA VAL A 194 11.22 4.07 11.36
C VAL A 194 11.10 2.71 12.04
N GLU A 195 11.53 2.57 13.29
CA GLU A 195 11.37 1.34 14.06
C GLU A 195 9.88 0.98 14.22
N THR A 196 9.04 1.98 14.50
CA THR A 196 7.59 1.79 14.59
C THR A 196 7.00 1.36 13.24
N LEU A 197 7.39 2.00 12.16
CA LEU A 197 6.98 1.64 10.81
C LEU A 197 7.37 0.20 10.47
N ILE A 198 8.60 -0.21 10.75
CA ILE A 198 9.08 -1.57 10.50
C ILE A 198 8.26 -2.59 11.32
N ALA A 199 7.92 -2.27 12.58
CA ALA A 199 7.08 -3.14 13.40
C ALA A 199 5.66 -3.27 12.83
N ASP A 200 5.06 -2.17 12.37
CA ASP A 200 3.74 -2.18 11.72
C ASP A 200 3.75 -2.95 10.40
N MET A 201 4.80 -2.80 9.58
CA MET A 201 4.97 -3.59 8.34
C MET A 201 5.14 -5.09 8.62
N ASN A 202 5.98 -5.47 9.59
CA ASN A 202 6.16 -6.87 9.97
C ASN A 202 4.85 -7.50 10.47
N LYS A 203 4.04 -6.75 11.21
CA LYS A 203 2.71 -7.20 11.61
C LYS A 203 1.79 -7.39 10.42
N SER A 204 1.81 -6.48 9.45
CA SER A 204 1.00 -6.59 8.23
C SER A 204 1.42 -7.80 7.38
N ILE A 205 2.72 -8.03 7.22
CA ILE A 205 3.29 -9.20 6.54
C ILE A 205 2.82 -10.49 7.21
N HIS A 206 2.89 -10.55 8.55
CA HIS A 206 2.42 -11.70 9.31
C HIS A 206 0.91 -11.97 9.11
N GLU A 207 0.06 -10.95 9.16
CA GLU A 207 -1.38 -11.09 8.91
C GLU A 207 -1.66 -11.52 7.46
N ALA A 208 -0.83 -11.11 6.49
CA ALA A 208 -0.93 -11.58 5.10
C ALA A 208 -0.62 -13.07 4.99
N ASP A 209 0.45 -13.55 5.63
CA ASP A 209 0.81 -14.97 5.69
C ASP A 209 -0.28 -15.82 6.36
N GLU A 210 -0.83 -15.32 7.48
CA GLU A 210 -1.95 -15.97 8.18
C GLU A 210 -3.21 -16.06 7.31
N PHE A 211 -3.52 -14.96 6.59
CA PHE A 211 -4.65 -14.94 5.67
C PHE A 211 -4.46 -15.95 4.53
N LEU A 212 -3.30 -15.94 3.87
CA LEU A 212 -2.99 -16.84 2.74
C LEU A 212 -3.04 -18.31 3.13
N ARG A 213 -2.47 -18.69 4.29
CA ARG A 213 -2.50 -20.09 4.79
C ARG A 213 -3.91 -20.64 5.03
N ASN A 214 -4.85 -19.76 5.39
CA ASN A 214 -6.22 -20.14 5.74
C ASN A 214 -7.24 -19.82 4.64
N PHE A 215 -6.79 -19.31 3.50
CA PHE A 215 -7.66 -18.89 2.41
C PHE A 215 -7.69 -19.88 1.23
N GLN A 216 -6.69 -20.75 1.13
CA GLN A 216 -6.58 -21.80 0.09
C GLN A 216 -7.60 -22.91 0.25
#